data_9f12385a501af3b130052590fb5bd79f
#
_entry.id   9f12385a501af3b130052590fb5bd79f
#
_cell.length_a   1.000
_cell.length_b   1.000
_cell.length_c   1.000
_cell.angle_alpha   90.00
_cell.angle_beta   90.00
_cell.angle_gamma   90.00
#
_symmetry.space_group_name_H-M   'P 1'
#
loop_
_entity.id
_entity.type
_entity.pdbx_description
1 polymer ?
#
loop_
_entity_poly.entity_id
_entity_poly.type
_entity_poly.pdbx_seq_one_letter_code
_entity_poly.pdbx_strand_id
1 'polypeptide(L)'
;MSVEESFDIIEAEAAIDDALVVDGVWGVETTKALQAALDLDPSGSIKNQPNSLRGTTRGTGEGWRWTSPAKATPDQTLVKLQLAVNALPTGFMDRQTIHAIAQLVGLDKKHVLDHELVEAVQLALNDNTFLN
;
A
#
# COMPACT_ATOMS: atom_id res chain seq x y z
N MET A 1 19.06 -29.79 -17.50
CA MET A 1 18.61 -29.39 -17.50
C MET A 1 18.37 -28.85 -17.94
N SER A 2 18.57 -28.85 -17.96
CA SER A 2 18.08 -28.11 -17.86
C SER A 2 16.84 -27.99 -18.17
N VAL A 3 16.31 -28.99 -18.60
CA VAL A 3 14.92 -29.01 -18.50
C VAL A 3 14.46 -28.66 -17.15
N GLU A 4 15.13 -29.18 -16.21
CA GLU A 4 14.82 -28.83 -14.87
C GLU A 4 15.03 -27.36 -14.67
N GLU A 5 15.93 -26.78 -15.41
CA GLU A 5 16.02 -25.35 -15.36
C GLU A 5 14.77 -24.69 -15.83
N SER A 6 14.17 -25.26 -16.85
CA SER A 6 12.90 -24.75 -17.30
C SER A 6 11.86 -24.83 -16.22
N PHE A 7 11.89 -25.93 -15.49
CA PHE A 7 10.96 -26.10 -14.40
C PHE A 7 11.15 -25.04 -13.33
N ASP A 8 12.41 -24.78 -12.98
CA ASP A 8 12.69 -23.75 -11.99
C ASP A 8 12.25 -22.38 -12.48
N ILE A 9 12.44 -22.13 -13.76
CA ILE A 9 12.01 -20.87 -14.35
C ILE A 9 10.51 -20.73 -14.25
N ILE A 10 9.78 -21.81 -14.47
CA ILE A 10 8.33 -21.76 -14.37
C ILE A 10 7.91 -21.41 -12.96
N GLU A 11 8.55 -21.97 -11.97
CA GLU A 11 8.22 -21.61 -10.59
C GLU A 11 8.53 -20.16 -10.30
N ALA A 12 9.65 -19.68 -10.80
CA ALA A 12 10.01 -18.29 -10.61
C ALA A 12 9.01 -17.39 -11.29
N GLU A 13 8.54 -17.76 -12.47
CA GLU A 13 7.55 -16.98 -13.17
C GLU A 13 6.24 -16.93 -12.40
N ALA A 14 5.84 -18.02 -11.80
CA ALA A 14 4.62 -18.03 -11.00
C ALA A 14 4.75 -17.08 -9.81
N ALA A 15 5.93 -17.05 -9.18
CA ALA A 15 6.17 -16.14 -8.08
C ALA A 15 6.15 -14.69 -8.56
N ILE A 16 6.71 -14.44 -9.74
CA ILE A 16 6.71 -13.10 -10.32
C ILE A 16 5.29 -12.67 -10.66
N ASP A 17 4.47 -13.61 -11.15
CA ASP A 17 3.10 -13.29 -11.48
C ASP A 17 2.30 -12.83 -10.27
N ASP A 18 2.70 -13.26 -9.08
CA ASP A 18 2.04 -12.82 -7.86
C ASP A 18 2.56 -11.48 -7.36
N ALA A 19 3.62 -10.96 -7.96
CA ALA A 19 4.18 -9.69 -7.52
C ALA A 19 3.32 -8.55 -8.01
N LEU A 20 3.37 -7.45 -7.26
CA LEU A 20 2.72 -6.22 -7.68
C LEU A 20 3.41 -5.62 -8.88
N VAL A 21 2.61 -5.06 -9.77
CA VAL A 21 3.14 -4.18 -10.79
C VAL A 21 3.55 -2.88 -10.10
N VAL A 22 4.78 -2.45 -10.32
CA VAL A 22 5.30 -1.21 -9.72
C VAL A 22 5.03 -0.09 -10.70
N ASP A 23 3.89 0.55 -10.54
CA ASP A 23 3.42 1.58 -11.49
C ASP A 23 3.14 2.92 -10.82
N GLY A 24 3.35 3.01 -9.50
CA GLY A 24 3.12 4.26 -8.79
C GLY A 24 1.66 4.57 -8.54
N VAL A 25 0.76 3.63 -8.84
CA VAL A 25 -0.67 3.82 -8.58
C VAL A 25 -1.09 2.81 -7.50
N TRP A 26 -1.61 3.35 -6.40
CA TRP A 26 -2.08 2.52 -5.29
C TRP A 26 -3.52 2.14 -5.57
N GLY A 27 -3.71 1.07 -6.32
CA GLY A 27 -5.02 0.57 -6.67
C GLY A 27 -5.40 -0.64 -5.84
N VAL A 28 -6.31 -1.43 -6.40
CA VAL A 28 -6.86 -2.60 -5.71
C VAL A 28 -5.76 -3.60 -5.35
N GLU A 29 -4.84 -3.87 -6.28
CA GLU A 29 -3.83 -4.91 -6.06
C GLU A 29 -2.81 -4.49 -5.00
N THR A 30 -2.44 -3.21 -4.96
CA THR A 30 -1.54 -2.72 -3.93
C THR A 30 -2.21 -2.82 -2.56
N THR A 31 -3.50 -2.46 -2.48
CA THR A 31 -4.25 -2.59 -1.22
C THR A 31 -4.32 -4.05 -0.79
N LYS A 32 -4.59 -4.98 -1.71
CA LYS A 32 -4.62 -6.40 -1.36
C LYS A 32 -3.29 -6.90 -0.83
N ALA A 33 -2.20 -6.48 -1.45
CA ALA A 33 -0.87 -6.89 -1.00
C ALA A 33 -0.58 -6.35 0.40
N LEU A 34 -0.96 -5.10 0.66
CA LEU A 34 -0.81 -4.53 1.99
C LEU A 34 -1.66 -5.28 3.01
N GLN A 35 -2.92 -5.56 2.67
CA GLN A 35 -3.80 -6.28 3.56
C GLN A 35 -3.26 -7.67 3.89
N ALA A 36 -2.71 -8.37 2.90
CA ALA A 36 -2.07 -9.66 3.14
C ALA A 36 -0.88 -9.51 4.08
N ALA A 37 -0.07 -8.47 3.90
CA ALA A 37 1.08 -8.23 4.78
C ALA A 37 0.65 -7.91 6.21
N LEU A 38 -0.56 -7.41 6.38
CA LEU A 38 -1.12 -7.07 7.70
C LEU A 38 -2.01 -8.20 8.26
N ASP A 39 -2.06 -9.35 7.59
CA ASP A 39 -2.91 -10.47 7.99
C ASP A 39 -4.40 -10.13 7.99
N LEU A 40 -4.80 -9.31 7.04
CA LEU A 40 -6.21 -8.96 6.86
C LEU A 40 -6.75 -9.62 5.60
N ASP A 41 -8.08 -9.77 5.53
CA ASP A 41 -8.72 -10.24 4.31
C ASP A 41 -8.42 -9.28 3.17
N PRO A 42 -7.95 -9.77 2.01
CA PRO A 42 -7.56 -8.90 0.91
C PRO A 42 -8.75 -8.42 0.10
N SER A 43 -9.52 -7.50 0.68
CA SER A 43 -10.68 -6.92 0.02
C SER A 43 -10.29 -6.01 -1.15
N GLY A 44 -9.12 -5.39 -1.06
CA GLY A 44 -8.67 -4.44 -2.06
C GLY A 44 -9.30 -3.07 -1.93
N SER A 45 -10.01 -2.81 -0.84
CA SER A 45 -10.73 -1.55 -0.61
C SER A 45 -10.18 -0.80 0.59
N ILE A 46 -10.09 0.52 0.45
CA ILE A 46 -9.89 1.43 1.58
C ILE A 46 -11.08 2.39 1.55
N LYS A 47 -11.87 2.41 2.62
CA LYS A 47 -13.22 2.98 2.59
C LYS A 47 -13.33 4.24 3.40
N ASN A 48 -14.29 5.06 3.01
CA ASN A 48 -14.81 6.18 3.81
C ASN A 48 -13.73 7.20 4.18
N GLN A 49 -12.77 7.41 3.29
CA GLN A 49 -11.74 8.40 3.50
C GLN A 49 -12.29 9.78 3.20
N PRO A 50 -11.92 10.80 4.00
CA PRO A 50 -12.43 12.14 3.75
C PRO A 50 -11.79 12.70 2.49
N ASN A 51 -12.64 13.24 1.60
CA ASN A 51 -12.13 13.73 0.32
C ASN A 51 -11.22 14.95 0.50
N SER A 52 -11.21 15.57 1.68
CA SER A 52 -10.26 16.63 1.98
C SER A 52 -8.81 16.14 1.97
N LEU A 53 -8.57 14.84 2.10
CA LEU A 53 -7.22 14.29 2.06
C LEU A 53 -6.74 13.96 0.65
N ARG A 54 -7.58 14.13 -0.38
CA ARG A 54 -7.17 13.75 -1.73
C ARG A 54 -5.98 14.56 -2.23
N GLY A 55 -5.83 15.79 -1.74
CA GLY A 55 -4.71 16.62 -2.15
C GLY A 55 -3.35 16.08 -1.74
N THR A 56 -3.30 15.29 -0.67
CA THR A 56 -2.07 14.69 -0.19
C THR A 56 -2.01 13.18 -0.47
N THR A 57 -3.04 12.60 -1.10
CA THR A 57 -3.06 11.18 -1.45
C THR A 57 -3.25 11.04 -2.96
N ARG A 58 -2.30 11.56 -3.71
CA ARG A 58 -2.45 11.71 -5.18
C ARG A 58 -2.20 10.43 -5.95
N GLY A 59 -1.43 9.53 -5.38
CA GLY A 59 -1.07 8.29 -6.06
C GLY A 59 -2.10 7.18 -5.95
N THR A 60 -3.32 7.49 -5.49
CA THR A 60 -4.34 6.47 -5.27
C THR A 60 -5.19 6.26 -6.51
N GLY A 61 -5.65 5.04 -6.70
CA GLY A 61 -6.48 4.64 -7.83
C GLY A 61 -7.71 3.90 -7.36
N GLU A 62 -8.08 2.86 -8.10
CA GLU A 62 -9.27 2.10 -7.79
C GLU A 62 -9.17 1.44 -6.43
N GLY A 63 -10.32 1.24 -5.80
CA GLY A 63 -10.41 0.64 -4.48
C GLY A 63 -10.45 1.65 -3.36
N TRP A 64 -10.05 2.88 -3.61
CA TRP A 64 -10.16 3.95 -2.64
C TRP A 64 -11.55 4.58 -2.73
N ARG A 65 -12.21 4.71 -1.59
CA ARG A 65 -13.56 5.27 -1.51
C ARG A 65 -13.51 6.56 -0.72
N TRP A 66 -13.95 7.62 -1.34
CA TRP A 66 -13.90 8.96 -0.77
C TRP A 66 -15.29 9.42 -0.42
N THR A 67 -15.41 10.18 0.67
CA THR A 67 -16.68 10.72 1.11
C THR A 67 -16.45 12.08 1.72
N SER A 68 -17.54 12.78 2.06
CA SER A 68 -17.41 14.07 2.73
C SER A 68 -16.77 13.87 4.10
N PRO A 69 -16.03 14.87 4.60
CA PRO A 69 -15.38 14.72 5.91
C PRO A 69 -16.37 14.40 7.03
N ALA A 70 -17.58 14.92 6.95
CA ALA A 70 -18.57 14.66 7.99
C ALA A 70 -19.01 13.19 8.03
N LYS A 71 -18.87 12.46 6.93
CA LYS A 71 -19.28 11.06 6.83
C LYS A 71 -18.10 10.11 6.86
N ALA A 72 -16.89 10.62 6.96
CA ALA A 72 -15.69 9.78 6.95
C ALA A 72 -15.64 8.93 8.21
N THR A 73 -15.18 7.69 8.06
CA THR A 73 -15.01 6.78 9.20
C THR A 73 -13.66 6.08 9.07
N PRO A 74 -13.05 5.69 10.21
CA PRO A 74 -11.78 4.99 10.19
C PRO A 74 -11.85 3.71 9.38
N ASP A 75 -10.81 3.45 8.61
CA ASP A 75 -10.68 2.22 7.83
C ASP A 75 -9.75 1.28 8.56
N GLN A 76 -10.15 0.02 8.70
CA GLN A 76 -9.38 -0.94 9.48
C GLN A 76 -8.02 -1.25 8.88
N THR A 77 -7.92 -1.28 7.57
CA THR A 77 -6.62 -1.49 6.93
C THR A 77 -5.66 -0.38 7.34
N LEU A 78 -6.13 0.87 7.33
CA LEU A 78 -5.28 1.99 7.70
C LEU A 78 -4.95 1.99 9.20
N VAL A 79 -5.90 1.60 10.06
CA VAL A 79 -5.61 1.47 11.48
C VAL A 79 -4.47 0.46 11.68
N LYS A 80 -4.55 -0.70 11.06
CA LYS A 80 -3.52 -1.71 11.17
C LYS A 80 -2.19 -1.24 10.62
N LEU A 81 -2.22 -0.58 9.46
CA LEU A 81 -1.00 -0.02 8.88
C LEU A 81 -0.37 0.98 9.82
N GLN A 82 -1.17 1.88 10.37
CA GLN A 82 -0.66 2.92 11.27
C GLN A 82 -0.01 2.31 12.51
N LEU A 83 -0.62 1.29 13.09
CA LEU A 83 -0.01 0.60 14.21
C LEU A 83 1.33 -0.03 13.81
N ALA A 84 1.40 -0.59 12.61
CA ALA A 84 2.62 -1.25 12.14
C ALA A 84 3.75 -0.27 11.89
N VAL A 85 3.44 0.97 11.50
CA VAL A 85 4.47 1.98 11.21
C VAL A 85 4.64 3.00 12.33
N ASN A 86 4.03 2.74 13.48
CA ASN A 86 4.12 3.61 14.67
C ASN A 86 3.53 5.00 14.45
N ALA A 87 2.46 5.06 13.67
CA ALA A 87 1.70 6.28 13.50
C ALA A 87 0.45 6.23 14.37
N LEU A 88 -0.19 7.37 14.58
CA LEU A 88 -1.44 7.40 15.33
C LEU A 88 -2.53 6.67 14.54
N PRO A 89 -3.24 5.74 15.18
CA PRO A 89 -4.19 4.88 14.44
C PRO A 89 -5.54 5.57 14.23
N THR A 90 -5.54 6.60 13.41
CA THR A 90 -6.75 7.37 13.11
C THR A 90 -7.67 6.67 12.12
N GLY A 91 -7.14 5.75 11.32
CA GLY A 91 -7.90 5.09 10.27
C GLY A 91 -8.05 5.92 9.02
N PHE A 92 -7.32 7.05 8.93
CA PHE A 92 -7.33 7.93 7.76
C PHE A 92 -5.90 8.06 7.23
N MET A 93 -5.77 8.15 5.91
CA MET A 93 -4.45 8.33 5.29
C MET A 93 -4.06 9.81 5.42
N ASP A 94 -3.74 10.22 6.64
CA ASP A 94 -3.40 11.60 6.97
C ASP A 94 -1.89 11.83 6.80
N ARG A 95 -1.48 13.08 7.01
CA ARG A 95 -0.09 13.45 6.73
C ARG A 95 0.90 12.73 7.62
N GLN A 96 0.57 12.52 8.90
CA GLN A 96 1.50 11.83 9.80
C GLN A 96 1.67 10.37 9.38
N THR A 97 0.63 9.75 8.82
CA THR A 97 0.72 8.39 8.30
C THR A 97 1.59 8.35 7.06
N ILE A 98 1.37 9.29 6.13
CA ILE A 98 2.17 9.37 4.91
C ILE A 98 3.64 9.56 5.26
N HIS A 99 3.93 10.43 6.22
CA HIS A 99 5.30 10.67 6.64
C HIS A 99 5.93 9.41 7.23
N ALA A 100 5.20 8.68 8.06
CA ALA A 100 5.70 7.44 8.64
C ALA A 100 6.01 6.40 7.57
N ILE A 101 5.13 6.28 6.57
CA ILE A 101 5.36 5.38 5.45
C ILE A 101 6.61 5.81 4.68
N ALA A 102 6.73 7.11 4.43
CA ALA A 102 7.87 7.64 3.68
C ALA A 102 9.18 7.37 4.40
N GLN A 103 9.22 7.53 5.71
CA GLN A 103 10.41 7.21 6.48
C GLN A 103 10.76 5.74 6.35
N LEU A 104 9.76 4.87 6.37
CA LEU A 104 9.98 3.44 6.31
C LEU A 104 10.64 3.02 5.00
N VAL A 105 10.29 3.68 3.90
CA VAL A 105 10.82 3.31 2.58
C VAL A 105 11.96 4.22 2.12
N GLY A 106 12.49 5.05 3.02
CA GLY A 106 13.68 5.84 2.72
C GLY A 106 13.42 7.15 2.01
N LEU A 107 12.19 7.63 2.00
CA LEU A 107 11.81 8.91 1.39
C LEU A 107 11.30 9.86 2.45
N ASP A 108 12.08 10.03 3.50
CA ASP A 108 11.63 10.68 4.74
C ASP A 108 11.27 12.15 4.59
N LYS A 109 11.54 12.76 3.46
CA LYS A 109 11.12 14.15 3.22
C LYS A 109 9.76 14.26 2.55
N LYS A 110 9.16 13.14 2.20
CA LYS A 110 7.86 13.16 1.53
C LYS A 110 6.74 13.36 2.54
N HIS A 111 5.79 14.20 2.17
CA HIS A 111 4.57 14.42 2.95
C HIS A 111 3.32 14.24 2.09
N VAL A 112 3.48 13.77 0.86
CA VAL A 112 2.40 13.54 -0.08
C VAL A 112 2.57 12.12 -0.61
N LEU A 113 1.47 11.40 -0.64
CA LEU A 113 1.46 10.05 -1.21
C LEU A 113 1.30 10.20 -2.73
N ASP A 114 2.43 10.39 -3.39
CA ASP A 114 2.48 10.58 -4.84
C ASP A 114 3.03 9.31 -5.50
N HIS A 115 3.19 9.36 -6.83
CA HIS A 115 3.63 8.19 -7.58
C HIS A 115 4.97 7.66 -7.08
N GLU A 116 5.90 8.54 -6.74
CA GLU A 116 7.21 8.11 -6.26
C GLU A 116 7.11 7.34 -4.96
N LEU A 117 6.33 7.83 -4.02
CA LEU A 117 6.16 7.15 -2.75
C LEU A 117 5.41 5.83 -2.93
N VAL A 118 4.38 5.81 -3.78
CA VAL A 118 3.65 4.58 -4.04
C VAL A 118 4.57 3.53 -4.67
N GLU A 119 5.42 3.93 -5.62
CA GLU A 119 6.37 2.98 -6.21
C GLU A 119 7.28 2.37 -5.15
N ALA A 120 7.77 3.19 -4.23
CA ALA A 120 8.64 2.69 -3.17
C ALA A 120 7.91 1.70 -2.26
N VAL A 121 6.64 1.98 -1.97
CA VAL A 121 5.82 1.05 -1.18
C VAL A 121 5.62 -0.26 -1.94
N GLN A 122 5.31 -0.18 -3.24
CA GLN A 122 5.10 -1.38 -4.05
C GLN A 122 6.36 -2.24 -4.11
N LEU A 123 7.52 -1.61 -4.28
CA LEU A 123 8.79 -2.33 -4.27
C LEU A 123 9.01 -3.02 -2.92
N ALA A 124 8.76 -2.30 -1.82
CA ALA A 124 8.95 -2.86 -0.50
C ALA A 124 7.98 -4.02 -0.22
N LEU A 125 6.74 -3.92 -0.71
CA LEU A 125 5.79 -5.01 -0.57
C LEU A 125 6.25 -6.24 -1.35
N ASN A 126 6.75 -6.04 -2.57
CA ASN A 126 7.27 -7.15 -3.37
C ASN A 126 8.48 -7.81 -2.72
N ASP A 127 9.31 -7.05 -2.05
CA ASP A 127 10.52 -7.55 -1.40
C ASP A 127 10.26 -8.07 0.00
N ASN A 128 9.03 -7.99 0.49
CA ASN A 128 8.68 -8.34 1.86
C ASN A 128 9.45 -7.52 2.89
N THR A 129 9.79 -6.29 2.56
CA THR A 129 10.54 -5.43 3.47
C THR A 129 9.71 -4.30 4.06
N PHE A 130 8.45 -4.14 3.59
CA PHE A 130 7.67 -2.97 3.94
C PHE A 130 7.37 -2.91 5.44
N LEU A 131 6.98 -4.02 6.03
CA LEU A 131 6.59 -4.06 7.43
C LEU A 131 7.49 -4.95 8.26
N ASN A 132 8.66 -5.24 7.75
CA ASN A 132 9.60 -6.11 8.47
C ASN A 132 10.77 -5.35 9.05
#